data_a14233c2c66db5ec80cc3b7b3c89405c
#
_entry.id   a14233c2c66db5ec80cc3b7b3c89405c
#
_cell.length_a   1.000
_cell.length_b   1.000
_cell.length_c   1.000
_cell.angle_alpha   90.00
_cell.angle_beta   90.00
_cell.angle_gamma   90.00
#
_symmetry.space_group_name_H-M   'P 1'
#
loop_
_entity.id
_entity.type
_entity.pdbx_description
1 polymer ?
#
loop_
_entity_poly.entity_id
_entity_poly.type
_entity_poly.pdbx_seq_one_letter_code
_entity_poly.pdbx_strand_id
1 'polypeptide(L)'
;MALLYQPKEGSVLICDFRGYEVPEIIKIRPVIVIRKHRTNKLLVTVVPLSTTAPQTLLEHHLQLDSHLQGANPICWAKCDIVATVSLGRLDRIKSKDRHGKRTYKIAELTNDQFSAIKAAVRSALGLR
;
A
#
# COMPACT_ATOMS: atom_id res chain seq x y z
N MET A 1 -9.45 10.85 8.05
CA MET A 1 -10.20 11.62 7.03
C MET A 1 -9.78 11.13 5.64
N ALA A 2 -10.74 10.76 4.82
CA ALA A 2 -10.46 10.26 3.47
C ALA A 2 -9.78 11.31 2.59
N LEU A 3 -9.02 10.85 1.59
CA LEU A 3 -8.37 11.76 0.65
C LEU A 3 -9.38 12.41 -0.27
N LEU A 4 -9.10 13.66 -0.67
CA LEU A 4 -9.94 14.43 -1.58
C LEU A 4 -9.37 14.47 -3.01
N TYR A 5 -8.20 13.91 -3.24
CA TYR A 5 -7.53 13.91 -4.55
C TYR A 5 -6.75 12.62 -4.73
N GLN A 6 -6.47 12.26 -5.98
CA GLN A 6 -5.66 11.07 -6.25
C GLN A 6 -4.23 11.27 -5.75
N PRO A 7 -3.74 10.33 -4.91
CA PRO A 7 -2.35 10.39 -4.46
C PRO A 7 -1.39 10.06 -5.59
N LYS A 8 -0.15 10.52 -5.42
CA LYS A 8 0.93 10.25 -6.38
C LYS A 8 1.26 8.75 -6.38
N GLU A 9 1.56 8.21 -7.55
CA GLU A 9 2.03 6.83 -7.67
C GLU A 9 3.33 6.64 -6.89
N GLY A 10 3.44 5.52 -6.18
CA GLY A 10 4.54 5.25 -5.26
C GLY A 10 4.30 5.73 -3.84
N SER A 11 3.18 6.42 -3.58
CA SER A 11 2.82 6.85 -2.23
C SER A 11 2.41 5.68 -1.35
N VAL A 12 2.73 5.76 -0.05
CA VAL A 12 2.31 4.79 0.96
C VAL A 12 1.26 5.45 1.83
N LEU A 13 0.08 4.83 1.90
CA LEU A 13 -1.09 5.34 2.60
C LEU A 13 -1.72 4.23 3.42
N ILE A 14 -2.75 4.56 4.18
CA ILE A 14 -3.58 3.59 4.90
C ILE A 14 -4.86 3.37 4.09
N CYS A 15 -5.25 2.11 3.93
CA CYS A 15 -6.49 1.75 3.24
C CYS A 15 -7.39 0.92 4.15
N ASP A 16 -8.66 1.26 4.16
CA ASP A 16 -9.68 0.55 4.91
C ASP A 16 -10.36 -0.47 3.99
N PHE A 17 -10.03 -1.75 4.17
CA PHE A 17 -10.59 -2.84 3.37
C PHE A 17 -11.83 -3.47 4.03
N ARG A 18 -12.36 -2.89 5.10
CA ARG A 18 -13.57 -3.44 5.71
C ARG A 18 -14.72 -3.42 4.72
N GLY A 19 -15.48 -4.51 4.69
CA GLY A 19 -16.52 -4.73 3.68
C GLY A 19 -16.14 -5.71 2.58
N TYR A 20 -14.83 -6.01 2.43
CA TYR A 20 -14.36 -7.09 1.58
C TYR A 20 -14.63 -8.44 2.27
N GLU A 21 -14.58 -9.52 1.52
CA GLU A 21 -14.86 -10.87 2.02
C GLU A 21 -13.61 -11.73 2.07
N VAL A 22 -13.47 -12.53 3.13
CA VAL A 22 -12.38 -13.51 3.23
C VAL A 22 -12.47 -14.48 2.04
N PRO A 23 -11.35 -14.83 1.34
CA PRO A 23 -9.96 -14.58 1.70
C PRO A 23 -9.37 -13.26 1.20
N GLU A 24 -10.19 -12.33 0.76
CA GLU A 24 -9.73 -10.98 0.46
C GLU A 24 -9.17 -10.33 1.75
N ILE A 25 -8.41 -9.25 1.59
CA ILE A 25 -7.99 -8.46 2.75
C ILE A 25 -9.21 -7.72 3.28
N ILE A 26 -9.46 -7.83 4.59
CA ILE A 26 -10.66 -7.28 5.22
C ILE A 26 -10.35 -6.30 6.35
N LYS A 27 -9.09 -5.98 6.57
CA LYS A 27 -8.63 -5.10 7.66
C LYS A 27 -8.14 -3.77 7.12
N ILE A 28 -7.89 -2.83 8.04
CA ILE A 28 -7.20 -1.58 7.70
C ILE A 28 -5.71 -1.91 7.57
N ARG A 29 -5.10 -1.56 6.43
CA ARG A 29 -3.71 -1.89 6.12
C ARG A 29 -2.99 -0.74 5.43
N PRO A 30 -1.67 -0.61 5.63
CA PRO A 30 -0.87 0.24 4.75
C PRO A 30 -0.89 -0.31 3.33
N VAL A 31 -0.87 0.58 2.35
CA VAL A 31 -0.88 0.20 0.93
C VAL A 31 0.08 1.09 0.14
N ILE A 32 0.56 0.59 -0.99
CA ILE A 32 1.31 1.36 -1.97
C ILE A 32 0.39 1.66 -3.13
N VAL A 33 0.31 2.93 -3.54
CA VAL A 33 -0.42 3.33 -4.74
C VAL A 33 0.44 2.99 -5.95
N ILE A 34 0.02 2.04 -6.77
CA ILE A 34 0.79 1.64 -7.95
C ILE A 34 0.30 2.30 -9.24
N ARG A 35 -0.95 2.75 -9.26
CA ARG A 35 -1.50 3.41 -10.44
C ARG A 35 -2.70 4.28 -10.09
N LYS A 36 -2.74 5.48 -10.66
CA LYS A 36 -3.95 6.30 -10.71
C LYS A 36 -4.87 5.74 -11.80
N HIS A 37 -6.16 5.66 -11.52
CA HIS A 37 -7.11 5.24 -12.54
C HIS A 37 -7.11 6.24 -13.68
N ARG A 38 -7.07 5.73 -14.91
CA ARG A 38 -6.87 6.56 -16.09
C ARG A 38 -8.03 7.53 -16.33
N THR A 39 -9.26 7.11 -16.08
CA THR A 39 -10.45 7.90 -16.40
C THR A 39 -11.28 8.29 -15.19
N ASN A 40 -11.19 7.58 -14.10
CA ASN A 40 -11.97 7.87 -12.89
C ASN A 40 -11.05 8.39 -11.78
N LYS A 41 -11.15 9.68 -11.48
CA LYS A 41 -10.29 10.35 -10.49
C LYS A 41 -10.56 9.90 -9.05
N LEU A 42 -11.62 9.14 -8.81
CA LEU A 42 -11.98 8.64 -7.49
C LEU A 42 -11.44 7.23 -7.22
N LEU A 43 -10.70 6.65 -8.16
CA LEU A 43 -10.16 5.29 -8.05
C LEU A 43 -8.64 5.27 -8.18
N VAL A 44 -8.01 4.40 -7.41
CA VAL A 44 -6.57 4.08 -7.55
C VAL A 44 -6.38 2.58 -7.34
N THR A 45 -5.30 2.04 -7.92
CA THR A 45 -4.91 0.64 -7.72
C THR A 45 -3.78 0.59 -6.70
N VAL A 46 -3.92 -0.30 -5.71
CA VAL A 46 -3.02 -0.39 -4.57
C VAL A 46 -2.51 -1.81 -4.35
N VAL A 47 -1.35 -1.91 -3.71
CA VAL A 47 -0.75 -3.16 -3.23
C VAL A 47 -0.69 -3.09 -1.71
N PRO A 48 -1.32 -4.02 -0.98
CA PRO A 48 -1.29 -4.01 0.48
C PRO A 48 0.09 -4.40 1.03
N LEU A 49 0.40 -3.85 2.21
CA LEU A 49 1.58 -4.21 2.98
C LEU A 49 1.15 -5.02 4.20
N SER A 50 2.00 -5.96 4.62
CA SER A 50 1.75 -6.79 5.79
C SER A 50 3.03 -6.95 6.61
N THR A 51 2.90 -7.07 7.93
CA THR A 51 4.02 -7.40 8.81
C THR A 51 4.26 -8.91 8.90
N THR A 52 3.32 -9.71 8.38
CA THR A 52 3.43 -11.17 8.40
C THR A 52 4.18 -11.65 7.17
N ALA A 53 5.31 -12.36 7.38
CA ALA A 53 6.06 -12.97 6.28
C ALA A 53 5.19 -14.03 5.59
N PRO A 54 5.33 -14.20 4.25
CA PRO A 54 4.63 -15.27 3.55
C PRO A 54 5.13 -16.64 4.00
N GLN A 55 4.24 -17.63 4.02
CA GLN A 55 4.60 -19.00 4.40
C GLN A 55 5.58 -19.61 3.41
N THR A 56 5.37 -19.33 2.12
CA THR A 56 6.28 -19.71 1.05
C THR A 56 6.77 -18.45 0.37
N LEU A 57 8.08 -18.20 0.43
CA LEU A 57 8.66 -17.02 -0.20
C LEU A 57 8.75 -17.23 -1.71
N LEU A 58 8.03 -16.43 -2.46
CA LEU A 58 8.03 -16.41 -3.92
C LEU A 58 8.66 -15.12 -4.42
N GLU A 59 9.00 -15.07 -5.71
CA GLU A 59 9.69 -13.90 -6.29
C GLU A 59 8.88 -12.60 -6.24
N HIS A 60 7.56 -12.70 -6.15
CA HIS A 60 6.70 -11.51 -6.04
C HIS A 60 6.47 -11.03 -4.60
N HIS A 61 7.09 -11.66 -3.61
CA HIS A 61 7.05 -11.21 -2.24
C HIS A 61 8.25 -10.31 -1.96
N LEU A 62 8.02 -9.01 -1.83
CA LEU A 62 9.07 -8.03 -1.58
C LEU A 62 9.04 -7.54 -0.14
N GLN A 63 10.22 -7.55 0.48
CA GLN A 63 10.43 -7.03 1.82
C GLN A 63 10.83 -5.56 1.74
N LEU A 64 10.22 -4.72 2.56
CA LEU A 64 10.47 -3.28 2.59
C LEU A 64 10.89 -2.84 3.99
N ASP A 65 11.54 -1.68 4.05
CA ASP A 65 12.03 -1.12 5.30
C ASP A 65 10.91 -0.62 6.20
N SER A 66 11.18 -0.65 7.51
CA SER A 66 10.23 -0.32 8.56
C SER A 66 9.65 1.10 8.47
N HIS A 67 10.42 2.05 7.98
CA HIS A 67 9.99 3.46 7.95
C HIS A 67 8.78 3.70 7.04
N LEU A 68 8.42 2.72 6.21
CA LEU A 68 7.26 2.84 5.33
C LEU A 68 5.93 2.57 6.04
N GLN A 69 5.95 1.92 7.21
CA GLN A 69 4.71 1.67 7.95
C GLN A 69 4.86 1.83 9.48
N GLY A 70 5.70 2.75 9.92
CA GLY A 70 5.79 3.12 11.33
C GLY A 70 6.71 2.23 12.15
N ALA A 71 6.25 1.75 13.30
CA ALA A 71 7.08 1.09 14.31
C ALA A 71 7.54 -0.32 13.96
N ASN A 72 6.99 -0.94 12.92
CA ASN A 72 7.33 -2.32 12.56
C ASN A 72 8.67 -2.37 11.83
N PRO A 73 9.57 -3.29 12.20
CA PRO A 73 10.92 -3.33 11.64
C PRO A 73 10.97 -3.74 10.16
N ILE A 74 10.01 -4.54 9.72
CA ILE A 74 9.97 -5.09 8.36
C ILE A 74 8.52 -5.19 7.92
N CYS A 75 8.26 -4.92 6.65
CA CYS A 75 6.97 -5.20 6.05
C CYS A 75 7.14 -5.88 4.68
N TRP A 76 6.09 -6.55 4.26
CA TRP A 76 6.06 -7.32 3.01
C TRP A 76 4.98 -6.75 2.09
N ALA A 77 5.34 -6.50 0.84
CA ALA A 77 4.38 -6.11 -0.18
C ALA A 77 3.68 -7.35 -0.72
N LYS A 78 2.35 -7.38 -0.64
CA LYS A 78 1.52 -8.48 -1.13
C LYS A 78 1.16 -8.22 -2.58
N CYS A 79 2.12 -8.41 -3.48
CA CYS A 79 2.00 -8.03 -4.90
C CYS A 79 1.01 -8.89 -5.69
N ASP A 80 0.56 -10.01 -5.13
CA ASP A 80 -0.49 -10.85 -5.71
C ASP A 80 -1.90 -10.46 -5.25
N ILE A 81 -2.02 -9.51 -4.31
CA ILE A 81 -3.32 -9.05 -3.79
C ILE A 81 -3.48 -7.59 -4.17
N VAL A 82 -3.60 -7.35 -5.48
CA VAL A 82 -3.78 -6.00 -6.03
C VAL A 82 -5.27 -5.67 -5.99
N ALA A 83 -5.60 -4.44 -5.60
CA ALA A 83 -6.99 -4.00 -5.54
C ALA A 83 -7.13 -2.59 -6.09
N THR A 84 -8.23 -2.33 -6.78
CA THR A 84 -8.63 -0.97 -7.17
C THR A 84 -9.68 -0.49 -6.19
N VAL A 85 -9.39 0.63 -5.54
CA VAL A 85 -10.21 1.12 -4.43
C VAL A 85 -10.59 2.58 -4.63
N SER A 86 -11.67 2.99 -3.97
CA SER A 86 -12.12 4.38 -3.93
C SER A 86 -11.21 5.21 -3.02
N LEU A 87 -11.03 6.49 -3.36
CA LEU A 87 -10.33 7.43 -2.48
C LEU A 87 -10.95 7.49 -1.08
N GLY A 88 -12.25 7.20 -0.96
CA GLY A 88 -12.92 7.16 0.33
C GLY A 88 -12.39 6.13 1.30
N ARG A 89 -11.65 5.12 0.81
CA ARG A 89 -11.01 4.10 1.64
C ARG A 89 -9.61 4.47 2.08
N LEU A 90 -9.06 5.57 1.58
CA LEU A 90 -7.66 5.95 1.80
C LEU A 90 -7.53 7.09 2.79
N ASP A 91 -6.46 7.05 3.58
CA ASP A 91 -6.07 8.14 4.48
C ASP A 91 -4.55 8.17 4.59
N ARG A 92 -4.05 9.30 5.07
CA ARG A 92 -2.63 9.49 5.33
C ARG A 92 -2.21 8.67 6.54
N ILE A 93 -0.93 8.33 6.61
CA ILE A 93 -0.37 7.62 7.76
C ILE A 93 -0.41 8.53 8.99
N LYS A 94 -1.01 8.04 10.07
CA LYS A 94 -1.06 8.76 11.34
C LYS A 94 0.24 8.52 12.10
N SER A 95 0.78 9.60 12.66
CA SER A 95 2.00 9.57 13.45
C SER A 95 1.85 10.56 14.62
N LYS A 96 2.82 10.54 15.52
CA LYS A 96 2.92 11.55 16.58
C LYS A 96 4.30 12.19 16.49
N ASP A 97 4.38 13.50 16.71
CA ASP A 97 5.65 14.17 16.83
C ASP A 97 6.25 13.91 18.23
N ARG A 98 7.45 14.46 18.48
CA ARG A 98 8.15 14.25 19.76
C ARG A 98 7.39 14.83 20.96
N HIS A 99 6.42 15.71 20.72
CA HIS A 99 5.56 16.30 21.78
C HIS A 99 4.25 15.57 21.94
N GLY A 100 4.05 14.43 21.25
CA GLY A 100 2.82 13.66 21.31
C GLY A 100 1.68 14.20 20.47
N LYS A 101 1.89 15.28 19.72
CA LYS A 101 0.87 15.85 18.84
C LYS A 101 0.69 14.96 17.60
N ARG A 102 -0.58 14.67 17.26
CA ARG A 102 -0.91 13.86 16.10
C ARG A 102 -0.51 14.57 14.82
N THR A 103 0.21 13.86 13.96
CA THR A 103 0.60 14.33 12.63
C THR A 103 0.14 13.34 11.59
N TYR A 104 0.06 13.81 10.33
CA TYR A 104 -0.33 12.99 9.18
C TYR A 104 0.75 13.14 8.12
N LYS A 105 1.14 12.02 7.51
CA LYS A 105 2.15 12.06 6.46
C LYS A 105 1.84 11.05 5.37
N ILE A 106 2.37 11.33 4.18
CA ILE A 106 2.37 10.44 3.04
C ILE A 106 3.83 10.05 2.81
N ALA A 107 4.16 8.77 3.00
CA ALA A 107 5.47 8.26 2.66
C ALA A 107 5.54 7.98 1.16
N GLU A 108 6.74 7.96 0.60
CA GLU A 108 6.95 7.66 -0.82
C GLU A 108 8.05 6.62 -0.96
N LEU A 109 7.87 5.71 -1.90
CA LEU A 109 8.93 4.77 -2.29
C LEU A 109 9.97 5.49 -3.13
N THR A 110 11.22 5.01 -3.05
CA THR A 110 12.24 5.42 -4.01
C THR A 110 11.87 4.89 -5.40
N ASN A 111 12.47 5.46 -6.44
CA ASN A 111 12.24 4.97 -7.81
C ASN A 111 12.61 3.49 -7.96
N ASP A 112 13.70 3.05 -7.33
CA ASP A 112 14.14 1.66 -7.39
C ASP A 112 13.15 0.74 -6.68
N GLN A 113 12.65 1.12 -5.51
CA GLN A 113 11.63 0.36 -4.79
C GLN A 113 10.35 0.26 -5.61
N PHE A 114 9.91 1.37 -6.18
CA PHE A 114 8.68 1.38 -6.98
C PHE A 114 8.81 0.51 -8.24
N SER A 115 9.96 0.56 -8.92
CA SER A 115 10.22 -0.31 -10.07
C SER A 115 10.18 -1.78 -9.68
N ALA A 116 10.76 -2.13 -8.52
CA ALA A 116 10.74 -3.50 -8.01
C ALA A 116 9.32 -3.96 -7.68
N ILE A 117 8.50 -3.10 -7.08
CA ILE A 117 7.10 -3.41 -6.79
C ILE A 117 6.31 -3.67 -8.09
N LYS A 118 6.48 -2.82 -9.10
CA LYS A 118 5.78 -3.00 -10.38
C LYS A 118 6.20 -4.30 -11.06
N ALA A 119 7.48 -4.64 -11.02
CA ALA A 119 7.98 -5.90 -11.58
C ALA A 119 7.41 -7.11 -10.83
N ALA A 120 7.32 -7.03 -9.50
CA ALA A 120 6.75 -8.09 -8.68
C ALA A 120 5.25 -8.28 -8.94
N VAL A 121 4.49 -7.21 -9.10
CA VAL A 121 3.07 -7.27 -9.48
C VAL A 121 2.91 -7.94 -10.85
N ARG A 122 3.75 -7.55 -11.80
CA ARG A 122 3.74 -8.14 -13.15
C ARG A 122 3.97 -9.66 -13.08
N SER A 123 4.95 -10.08 -12.30
CA SER A 123 5.25 -11.49 -12.06
C SER A 123 4.09 -12.23 -11.39
N ALA A 124 3.54 -11.64 -10.32
CA ALA A 124 2.47 -12.24 -9.54
C ALA A 124 1.19 -12.46 -10.36
N LEU A 125 0.89 -11.53 -11.28
CA LEU A 125 -0.30 -11.58 -12.12
C LEU A 125 -0.05 -12.30 -13.45
N GLY A 126 1.17 -12.78 -13.70
CA GLY A 126 1.51 -13.45 -14.94
C GLY A 126 1.51 -12.53 -16.18
N LEU A 127 1.72 -11.25 -15.99
CA LEU A 127 1.76 -10.28 -17.08
C LEU A 127 3.16 -10.20 -17.69
N ARG A 128 3.20 -9.95 -18.99
CA ARG A 128 4.48 -9.81 -19.72
C ARG A 128 4.83 -8.35 -19.97
#